data_3eaad548f8aaace24a98ae035e8f08f4
#
_entry.id   3eaad548f8aaace24a98ae035e8f08f4
#
_cell.length_a   1.000
_cell.length_b   1.000
_cell.length_c   1.000
_cell.angle_alpha   90.00
_cell.angle_beta   90.00
_cell.angle_gamma   90.00
#
_symmetry.space_group_name_H-M   'P 1'
#
loop_
_entity.id
_entity.type
_entity.pdbx_description
1 polymer ?
#
loop_
_entity_poly.entity_id
_entity_poly.type
_entity_poly.pdbx_seq_one_letter_code
_entity_poly.pdbx_strand_id
1 'polypeptide(L)'
;MASPLSLLIALRFSRGRRRGGMVSLISVISTIGIALGVAVLIVGLSAMNGFERELNNRVLAVVPHGEIEPVNQPWNNWQEALAKVQKVKGIVAAAPYINFTGLVESGSNMRAIQVKGVDPQQESRLSALPTFVQNNAWAGFKAGEQQVILGKGVADALHVKQGDWVSIMIPNADADHQLLQPKRVRLHVTGILQLSGQLDHSFAMIPMQDAQQYLEMGSSVTGIAIKVTDVFHANKLVRDAGEVTNSYVYIKSWIGTYGYMYRDIQMIRAIMYLAMVLVIGVACFNIVSTLVMAVKDKSGDIAVLRTLGAKDGLIRAIFVWYGLLAGSVGSLFGVVIGVICALNLTSIINGIEYLIGHKFLSGDIYFIDFLPSELHWLDVFYVLVTALLLSLLASWYPARRASRIDPARVLSGQ
;
A
#
# COMPACT_ATOMS: atom_id res chain seq x y z
N MET A 1 -25.23 -30.25 18.77
CA MET A 1 -26.07 -29.06 18.81
C MET A 1 -25.93 -28.39 20.17
N ALA A 2 -25.42 -27.17 20.27
CA ALA A 2 -25.41 -26.42 21.53
C ALA A 2 -26.85 -26.05 21.86
N SER A 3 -27.37 -26.55 23.00
CA SER A 3 -28.73 -26.25 23.42
C SER A 3 -28.85 -24.75 23.77
N PRO A 4 -29.99 -24.08 23.53
CA PRO A 4 -30.19 -22.70 23.93
C PRO A 4 -29.95 -22.48 25.43
N LEU A 5 -30.03 -23.52 26.24
CA LEU A 5 -29.76 -23.54 27.67
C LEU A 5 -28.28 -23.21 27.99
N SER A 6 -27.30 -23.72 27.22
CA SER A 6 -25.87 -23.48 27.46
C SER A 6 -25.51 -21.98 27.25
N LEU A 7 -26.07 -21.35 26.23
CA LEU A 7 -25.90 -19.91 25.96
C LEU A 7 -26.55 -19.05 27.08
N LEU A 8 -27.74 -19.43 27.52
CA LEU A 8 -28.48 -18.72 28.58
C LEU A 8 -27.69 -18.73 29.91
N ILE A 9 -27.14 -19.88 30.27
CA ILE A 9 -26.31 -20.02 31.48
C ILE A 9 -25.01 -19.22 31.31
N ALA A 10 -24.35 -19.29 30.14
CA ALA A 10 -23.13 -18.51 29.87
C ALA A 10 -23.39 -17.00 30.00
N LEU A 11 -24.49 -16.48 29.48
CA LEU A 11 -24.91 -15.08 29.63
C LEU A 11 -25.16 -14.70 31.10
N ARG A 12 -25.79 -15.59 31.87
CA ARG A 12 -25.97 -15.35 33.31
C ARG A 12 -24.65 -15.35 34.08
N PHE A 13 -23.73 -16.23 33.77
CA PHE A 13 -22.39 -16.26 34.35
C PHE A 13 -21.58 -15.01 34.00
N SER A 14 -21.73 -14.49 32.78
CA SER A 14 -21.14 -13.24 32.34
C SER A 14 -21.70 -12.03 33.08
N ARG A 15 -23.02 -11.97 33.29
CA ARG A 15 -23.70 -10.86 34.03
C ARG A 15 -23.55 -10.92 35.55
N GLY A 16 -23.44 -12.13 36.13
CA GLY A 16 -23.30 -12.34 37.58
C GLY A 16 -21.97 -11.90 38.21
N ARG A 17 -21.12 -11.26 37.46
CA ARG A 17 -19.74 -10.88 37.72
C ARG A 17 -19.54 -9.78 38.78
N ARG A 18 -20.60 -9.19 39.31
CA ARG A 18 -20.52 -7.98 40.17
C ARG A 18 -20.00 -8.19 41.59
N ARG A 19 -19.66 -9.41 42.03
CA ARG A 19 -19.26 -9.69 43.43
C ARG A 19 -17.79 -10.02 43.70
N GLY A 20 -16.94 -10.17 42.68
CA GLY A 20 -15.50 -10.45 42.85
C GLY A 20 -14.64 -9.40 42.14
N GLY A 21 -14.14 -8.40 42.80
CA GLY A 21 -13.40 -7.27 42.26
C GLY A 21 -12.22 -7.66 41.36
N MET A 22 -11.41 -8.66 41.75
CA MET A 22 -10.21 -9.10 41.01
C MET A 22 -10.57 -9.80 39.70
N VAL A 23 -11.57 -10.68 39.69
CA VAL A 23 -11.99 -11.42 38.45
C VAL A 23 -12.61 -10.46 37.44
N SER A 24 -13.35 -9.46 37.93
CA SER A 24 -13.89 -8.41 37.09
C SER A 24 -12.78 -7.59 36.42
N LEU A 25 -11.74 -7.21 37.17
CA LEU A 25 -10.61 -6.42 36.68
C LEU A 25 -9.81 -7.17 35.61
N ILE A 26 -9.44 -8.43 35.83
CA ILE A 26 -8.71 -9.26 34.86
C ILE A 26 -9.50 -9.41 33.57
N SER A 27 -10.82 -9.57 33.69
CA SER A 27 -11.66 -9.70 32.51
C SER A 27 -11.81 -8.40 31.71
N VAL A 28 -11.88 -7.25 32.39
CA VAL A 28 -11.87 -5.94 31.71
C VAL A 28 -10.54 -5.74 30.98
N ILE A 29 -9.41 -6.03 31.64
CA ILE A 29 -8.07 -5.97 31.03
C ILE A 29 -7.99 -6.89 29.80
N SER A 30 -8.49 -8.13 29.90
CA SER A 30 -8.56 -9.05 28.75
C SER A 30 -9.36 -8.48 27.60
N THR A 31 -10.53 -7.94 27.88
CA THR A 31 -11.42 -7.36 26.86
C THR A 31 -10.79 -6.16 26.17
N ILE A 32 -10.16 -5.27 26.97
CA ILE A 32 -9.41 -4.12 26.45
C ILE A 32 -8.22 -4.58 25.60
N GLY A 33 -7.47 -5.60 26.06
CA GLY A 33 -6.35 -6.17 25.30
C GLY A 33 -6.75 -6.71 23.94
N ILE A 34 -7.88 -7.44 23.86
CA ILE A 34 -8.44 -7.92 22.61
C ILE A 34 -8.88 -6.74 21.72
N ALA A 35 -9.58 -5.75 22.32
CA ALA A 35 -10.07 -4.59 21.59
C ALA A 35 -8.92 -3.76 21.00
N LEU A 36 -7.87 -3.50 21.79
CA LEU A 36 -6.67 -2.80 21.32
C LEU A 36 -5.96 -3.59 20.22
N GLY A 37 -5.77 -4.91 20.40
CA GLY A 37 -5.15 -5.75 19.40
C GLY A 37 -5.88 -5.71 18.06
N VAL A 38 -7.20 -5.89 18.07
CA VAL A 38 -8.04 -5.83 16.87
C VAL A 38 -8.00 -4.43 16.25
N ALA A 39 -8.07 -3.36 17.05
CA ALA A 39 -8.04 -1.99 16.55
C ALA A 39 -6.71 -1.65 15.86
N VAL A 40 -5.58 -1.97 16.50
CA VAL A 40 -4.24 -1.74 15.93
C VAL A 40 -4.06 -2.48 14.61
N LEU A 41 -4.58 -3.70 14.52
CA LEU A 41 -4.52 -4.49 13.29
C LEU A 41 -5.32 -3.86 12.15
N ILE A 42 -6.55 -3.43 12.42
CA ILE A 42 -7.39 -2.77 11.42
C ILE A 42 -6.72 -1.49 10.93
N VAL A 43 -6.19 -0.68 11.85
CA VAL A 43 -5.46 0.55 11.49
C VAL A 43 -4.22 0.25 10.66
N GLY A 44 -3.41 -0.74 11.06
CA GLY A 44 -2.18 -1.10 10.35
C GLY A 44 -2.45 -1.65 8.95
N LEU A 45 -3.44 -2.54 8.78
CA LEU A 45 -3.84 -3.05 7.47
C LEU A 45 -4.43 -1.94 6.60
N SER A 46 -5.25 -1.05 7.16
CA SER A 46 -5.80 0.09 6.43
C SER A 46 -4.72 1.06 5.96
N ALA A 47 -3.67 1.29 6.77
CA ALA A 47 -2.52 2.08 6.35
C ALA A 47 -1.78 1.40 5.18
N MET A 48 -1.55 0.08 5.22
CA MET A 48 -0.89 -0.65 4.14
C MET A 48 -1.71 -0.62 2.83
N ASN A 49 -3.02 -0.76 2.92
CA ASN A 49 -3.91 -0.62 1.76
C ASN A 49 -3.85 0.81 1.20
N GLY A 50 -3.79 1.81 2.08
CA GLY A 50 -3.61 3.20 1.68
C GLY A 50 -2.29 3.43 0.93
N PHE A 51 -1.17 2.87 1.42
CA PHE A 51 0.12 2.93 0.72
C PHE A 51 0.07 2.26 -0.65
N GLU A 52 -0.56 1.08 -0.75
CA GLU A 52 -0.73 0.38 -2.03
C GLU A 52 -1.57 1.18 -3.02
N ARG A 53 -2.65 1.82 -2.55
CA ARG A 53 -3.46 2.72 -3.36
C ARG A 53 -2.67 3.92 -3.86
N GLU A 54 -1.89 4.57 -3.00
CA GLU A 54 -1.07 5.72 -3.41
C GLU A 54 0.05 5.31 -4.37
N LEU A 55 0.66 4.14 -4.19
CA LEU A 55 1.60 3.57 -5.15
C LEU A 55 0.94 3.41 -6.53
N ASN A 56 -0.25 2.84 -6.58
CA ASN A 56 -0.99 2.65 -7.83
C ASN A 56 -1.37 4.00 -8.47
N ASN A 57 -1.88 4.95 -7.68
CA ASN A 57 -2.43 6.19 -8.21
C ASN A 57 -1.36 7.25 -8.55
N ARG A 58 -0.22 7.24 -7.87
CA ARG A 58 0.81 8.26 -8.07
C ARG A 58 2.04 7.76 -8.82
N VAL A 59 2.47 6.52 -8.58
CA VAL A 59 3.64 5.96 -9.26
C VAL A 59 3.22 5.20 -10.52
N LEU A 60 2.38 4.19 -10.38
CA LEU A 60 2.00 3.34 -11.51
C LEU A 60 1.05 4.02 -12.51
N ALA A 61 0.35 5.07 -12.09
CA ALA A 61 -0.45 5.86 -13.02
C ALA A 61 0.39 6.74 -13.97
N VAL A 62 1.60 7.13 -13.55
CA VAL A 62 2.47 8.05 -14.31
C VAL A 62 3.67 7.37 -14.95
N VAL A 63 4.17 6.30 -14.34
CA VAL A 63 5.28 5.51 -14.88
C VAL A 63 4.73 4.48 -15.88
N PRO A 64 5.36 4.31 -17.06
CA PRO A 64 4.98 3.25 -17.98
C PRO A 64 5.13 1.88 -17.30
N HIS A 65 4.16 1.00 -17.54
CA HIS A 65 4.18 -0.35 -16.95
C HIS A 65 5.30 -1.22 -17.56
N GLY A 66 5.75 -0.88 -18.75
CA GLY A 66 6.91 -1.46 -19.38
C GLY A 66 7.48 -0.57 -20.49
N GLU A 67 8.73 -0.83 -20.81
CA GLU A 67 9.46 -0.17 -21.89
C GLU A 67 10.20 -1.20 -22.69
N ILE A 68 10.21 -1.03 -24.00
CA ILE A 68 10.95 -1.84 -24.97
C ILE A 68 11.92 -0.92 -25.68
N GLU A 69 13.21 -1.19 -25.55
CA GLU A 69 14.28 -0.46 -26.21
C GLU A 69 15.07 -1.40 -27.15
N PRO A 70 15.40 -1.03 -28.37
CA PRO A 70 16.23 -1.86 -29.23
C PRO A 70 17.66 -1.91 -28.70
N VAL A 71 18.34 -3.05 -28.92
CA VAL A 71 19.76 -3.20 -28.57
C VAL A 71 20.61 -2.22 -29.39
N ASN A 72 20.26 -2.04 -30.66
CA ASN A 72 20.92 -1.07 -31.53
C ASN A 72 20.08 0.22 -31.57
N GLN A 73 20.46 1.20 -30.79
CA GLN A 73 19.86 2.53 -30.82
C GLN A 73 20.49 3.42 -31.90
N PRO A 74 19.75 4.36 -32.48
CA PRO A 74 18.33 4.68 -32.26
C PRO A 74 17.38 3.75 -33.07
N TRP A 75 16.11 3.64 -32.65
CA TRP A 75 15.10 2.80 -33.30
C TRP A 75 14.46 3.48 -34.53
N ASN A 76 14.87 3.08 -35.74
CA ASN A 76 14.41 3.71 -36.98
C ASN A 76 13.01 3.22 -37.43
N ASN A 77 12.74 1.93 -37.30
CA ASN A 77 11.48 1.32 -37.79
C ASN A 77 10.47 1.09 -36.65
N TRP A 78 10.40 2.02 -35.71
CA TRP A 78 9.56 1.90 -34.53
C TRP A 78 8.07 1.88 -34.83
N GLN A 79 7.61 2.52 -35.95
CA GLN A 79 6.19 2.59 -36.29
C GLN A 79 5.59 1.21 -36.55
N GLU A 80 6.32 0.33 -37.27
CA GLU A 80 5.90 -1.03 -37.53
C GLU A 80 5.88 -1.85 -36.21
N ALA A 81 6.89 -1.70 -35.37
CA ALA A 81 6.97 -2.34 -34.05
C ALA A 81 5.82 -1.87 -33.15
N LEU A 82 5.53 -0.56 -33.11
CA LEU A 82 4.42 0.01 -32.35
C LEU A 82 3.08 -0.58 -32.77
N ALA A 83 2.84 -0.68 -34.08
CA ALA A 83 1.60 -1.24 -34.61
C ALA A 83 1.42 -2.74 -34.26
N LYS A 84 2.51 -3.51 -34.14
CA LYS A 84 2.47 -4.90 -33.69
C LYS A 84 2.23 -4.98 -32.18
N VAL A 85 2.94 -4.19 -31.38
CA VAL A 85 2.81 -4.13 -29.92
C VAL A 85 1.39 -3.79 -29.51
N GLN A 86 0.76 -2.82 -30.14
CA GLN A 86 -0.62 -2.40 -29.84
C GLN A 86 -1.68 -3.50 -30.06
N LYS A 87 -1.37 -4.52 -30.86
CA LYS A 87 -2.26 -5.65 -31.13
C LYS A 87 -2.12 -6.80 -30.13
N VAL A 88 -1.12 -6.77 -29.27
CA VAL A 88 -0.88 -7.83 -28.28
C VAL A 88 -1.96 -7.79 -27.22
N LYS A 89 -2.54 -8.94 -26.93
CA LYS A 89 -3.58 -9.07 -25.89
C LYS A 89 -3.02 -8.68 -24.52
N GLY A 90 -3.70 -7.76 -23.86
CA GLY A 90 -3.29 -7.25 -22.54
C GLY A 90 -2.51 -5.93 -22.60
N ILE A 91 -2.22 -5.41 -23.78
CA ILE A 91 -1.70 -4.05 -23.97
C ILE A 91 -2.89 -3.09 -24.09
N VAL A 92 -2.91 -2.06 -23.26
CA VAL A 92 -3.94 -1.01 -23.24
C VAL A 92 -3.55 0.14 -24.15
N ALA A 93 -2.29 0.56 -24.07
CA ALA A 93 -1.72 1.63 -24.88
C ALA A 93 -0.22 1.41 -25.05
N ALA A 94 0.33 1.89 -26.14
CA ALA A 94 1.77 1.96 -26.37
C ALA A 94 2.08 3.25 -27.12
N ALA A 95 3.18 3.90 -26.75
CA ALA A 95 3.63 5.16 -27.32
C ALA A 95 5.16 5.18 -27.47
N PRO A 96 5.69 5.79 -28.55
CA PRO A 96 7.12 6.01 -28.67
C PRO A 96 7.59 7.08 -27.68
N TYR A 97 8.84 6.97 -27.27
CA TYR A 97 9.47 7.99 -26.44
C TYR A 97 10.94 8.15 -26.77
N ILE A 98 11.48 9.30 -26.41
CA ILE A 98 12.90 9.58 -26.44
C ILE A 98 13.34 9.86 -25.01
N ASN A 99 14.45 9.29 -24.60
CA ASN A 99 14.99 9.46 -23.27
C ASN A 99 16.47 9.80 -23.31
N PHE A 100 16.86 10.85 -22.63
CA PHE A 100 18.25 11.25 -22.51
C PHE A 100 18.50 11.97 -21.19
N THR A 101 19.75 11.97 -20.75
CA THR A 101 20.17 12.74 -19.58
C THR A 101 20.75 14.07 -20.04
N GLY A 102 20.30 15.15 -19.42
CA GLY A 102 20.80 16.50 -19.68
C GLY A 102 21.11 17.21 -18.40
N LEU A 103 21.85 18.32 -18.52
CA LEU A 103 22.13 19.21 -17.41
C LEU A 103 21.34 20.50 -17.61
N VAL A 104 20.33 20.73 -16.78
CA VAL A 104 19.54 21.96 -16.83
C VAL A 104 20.18 23.04 -15.97
N GLU A 105 20.25 24.25 -16.50
CA GLU A 105 20.83 25.40 -15.82
C GLU A 105 19.89 26.62 -15.85
N SER A 106 19.91 27.39 -14.77
CA SER A 106 19.28 28.69 -14.65
C SER A 106 20.17 29.59 -13.76
N GLY A 107 20.75 30.62 -14.33
CA GLY A 107 21.73 31.46 -13.64
C GLY A 107 22.96 30.65 -13.16
N SER A 108 23.19 30.61 -11.87
CA SER A 108 24.27 29.83 -11.24
C SER A 108 23.85 28.41 -10.81
N ASN A 109 22.55 28.10 -10.88
CA ASN A 109 22.03 26.81 -10.43
C ASN A 109 22.00 25.79 -11.56
N MET A 110 22.38 24.55 -11.25
CA MET A 110 22.55 23.50 -12.23
C MET A 110 22.09 22.15 -11.63
N ARG A 111 21.39 21.36 -12.47
CA ARG A 111 20.86 20.03 -12.06
C ARG A 111 20.95 19.05 -13.21
N ALA A 112 21.42 17.85 -12.89
CA ALA A 112 21.30 16.72 -13.81
C ALA A 112 19.87 16.19 -13.77
N ILE A 113 19.26 16.06 -14.94
CA ILE A 113 17.87 15.62 -15.10
C ILE A 113 17.75 14.58 -16.20
N GLN A 114 16.74 13.74 -16.09
CA GLN A 114 16.28 12.87 -17.15
C GLN A 114 15.22 13.60 -17.96
N VAL A 115 15.44 13.75 -19.24
CA VAL A 115 14.53 14.41 -20.16
C VAL A 115 13.82 13.36 -20.99
N LYS A 116 12.48 13.38 -20.97
CA LYS A 116 11.64 12.50 -21.77
C LYS A 116 10.96 13.29 -22.89
N GLY A 117 11.26 12.92 -24.13
CA GLY A 117 10.56 13.42 -25.32
C GLY A 117 9.30 12.60 -25.57
N VAL A 118 8.15 13.22 -25.53
CA VAL A 118 6.85 12.53 -25.66
C VAL A 118 5.95 13.17 -26.71
N ASP A 119 5.12 12.34 -27.33
CA ASP A 119 3.98 12.82 -28.12
C ASP A 119 2.81 13.13 -27.17
N PRO A 120 2.37 14.40 -27.04
CA PRO A 120 1.35 14.77 -26.06
C PRO A 120 0.03 14.01 -26.18
N GLN A 121 -0.37 13.63 -27.40
CA GLN A 121 -1.63 12.92 -27.60
C GLN A 121 -1.52 11.44 -27.21
N GLN A 122 -0.39 10.82 -27.53
CA GLN A 122 -0.14 9.41 -27.19
C GLN A 122 0.16 9.25 -25.69
N GLU A 123 0.91 10.17 -25.09
CA GLU A 123 1.20 10.17 -23.66
C GLU A 123 -0.08 10.29 -22.83
N SER A 124 -1.05 11.10 -23.25
CA SER A 124 -2.35 11.22 -22.57
C SER A 124 -3.16 9.91 -22.54
N ARG A 125 -2.90 8.97 -23.45
CA ARG A 125 -3.49 7.63 -23.44
C ARG A 125 -2.67 6.64 -22.63
N LEU A 126 -1.36 6.86 -22.59
CA LEU A 126 -0.40 5.98 -21.94
C LEU A 126 -0.41 6.15 -20.43
N SER A 127 -0.40 7.39 -19.94
CA SER A 127 -0.22 7.70 -18.54
C SER A 127 -1.15 8.82 -18.03
N ALA A 128 -1.20 8.99 -16.72
CA ALA A 128 -1.91 10.09 -16.09
C ALA A 128 -1.01 11.34 -15.90
N LEU A 129 0.21 11.36 -16.44
CA LEU A 129 1.13 12.50 -16.34
C LEU A 129 0.47 13.85 -16.65
N PRO A 130 -0.37 13.96 -17.70
CA PRO A 130 -1.04 15.22 -18.03
C PRO A 130 -1.86 15.82 -16.90
N THR A 131 -2.45 14.99 -16.05
CA THR A 131 -3.31 15.43 -14.94
C THR A 131 -2.52 16.02 -13.77
N PHE A 132 -1.22 15.76 -13.69
CA PHE A 132 -0.32 16.26 -12.67
C PHE A 132 0.43 17.54 -13.09
N VAL A 133 0.22 18.01 -14.33
CA VAL A 133 0.78 19.28 -14.83
C VAL A 133 -0.12 20.43 -14.35
N GLN A 134 0.49 21.38 -13.63
CA GLN A 134 -0.22 22.51 -13.06
C GLN A 134 -0.79 23.45 -14.15
N ASN A 135 -1.84 24.20 -13.80
CA ASN A 135 -2.44 25.25 -14.61
C ASN A 135 -2.92 24.79 -15.99
N ASN A 136 -3.26 23.51 -16.17
CA ASN A 136 -3.67 22.93 -17.45
C ASN A 136 -2.67 23.21 -18.62
N ALA A 137 -1.38 23.35 -18.27
CA ALA A 137 -0.33 23.69 -19.24
C ALA A 137 -0.11 22.60 -20.29
N TRP A 138 -0.55 21.36 -20.02
CA TRP A 138 -0.51 20.26 -20.98
C TRP A 138 -1.28 20.54 -22.26
N ALA A 139 -2.37 21.28 -22.20
CA ALA A 139 -3.21 21.56 -23.40
C ALA A 139 -2.46 22.44 -24.44
N GLY A 140 -1.50 23.22 -24.00
CA GLY A 140 -0.64 24.03 -24.85
C GLY A 140 0.72 23.41 -25.20
N PHE A 141 0.97 22.17 -24.73
CA PHE A 141 2.26 21.52 -24.92
C PHE A 141 2.38 20.89 -26.31
N LYS A 142 3.19 21.50 -27.16
CA LYS A 142 3.37 21.11 -28.56
C LYS A 142 4.77 21.38 -29.07
N ALA A 143 5.17 20.70 -30.14
CA ALA A 143 6.47 20.84 -30.77
C ALA A 143 6.66 22.20 -31.48
N GLY A 144 7.90 22.61 -31.62
CA GLY A 144 8.33 23.82 -32.36
C GLY A 144 8.29 25.11 -31.57
N GLU A 145 7.88 25.10 -30.31
CA GLU A 145 7.79 26.28 -29.46
C GLU A 145 8.84 26.27 -28.32
N GLN A 146 9.85 25.43 -28.42
CA GLN A 146 10.93 25.32 -27.42
C GLN A 146 10.40 25.13 -25.98
N GLN A 147 9.40 24.29 -25.81
CA GLN A 147 8.69 24.10 -24.54
C GLN A 147 9.34 23.01 -23.69
N VAL A 148 9.31 23.21 -22.35
CA VAL A 148 9.66 22.18 -21.38
C VAL A 148 8.69 22.21 -20.21
N ILE A 149 8.32 21.02 -19.75
CA ILE A 149 7.63 20.83 -18.47
C ILE A 149 8.66 20.26 -17.49
N LEU A 150 8.88 20.97 -16.38
CA LEU A 150 9.84 20.58 -15.34
C LEU A 150 9.12 19.93 -14.17
N GLY A 151 9.75 18.94 -13.56
CA GLY A 151 9.34 18.46 -12.24
C GLY A 151 9.46 19.57 -11.21
N LYS A 152 8.54 19.61 -10.24
CA LYS A 152 8.50 20.68 -9.22
C LYS A 152 9.81 20.77 -8.44
N GLY A 153 10.40 19.66 -8.03
CA GLY A 153 11.69 19.66 -7.31
C GLY A 153 12.85 20.19 -8.15
N VAL A 154 12.82 20.01 -9.49
CA VAL A 154 13.78 20.62 -10.41
C VAL A 154 13.56 22.14 -10.48
N ALA A 155 12.30 22.57 -10.64
CA ALA A 155 11.96 24.00 -10.72
C ALA A 155 12.33 24.74 -9.41
N ASP A 156 12.03 24.15 -8.26
CA ASP A 156 12.37 24.70 -6.95
C ASP A 156 13.91 24.80 -6.76
N ALA A 157 14.67 23.79 -7.17
CA ALA A 157 16.14 23.78 -7.07
C ALA A 157 16.81 24.80 -7.99
N LEU A 158 16.20 25.09 -9.13
CA LEU A 158 16.68 26.12 -10.09
C LEU A 158 16.12 27.51 -9.81
N HIS A 159 15.18 27.64 -8.86
CA HIS A 159 14.43 28.85 -8.56
C HIS A 159 13.71 29.44 -9.78
N VAL A 160 13.13 28.56 -10.61
CA VAL A 160 12.37 28.92 -11.81
C VAL A 160 10.88 28.63 -11.64
N LYS A 161 10.08 29.42 -12.35
CA LYS A 161 8.61 29.30 -12.37
C LYS A 161 8.13 29.08 -13.80
N GLN A 162 6.85 28.74 -13.94
CA GLN A 162 6.17 28.75 -15.24
C GLN A 162 6.32 30.13 -15.90
N GLY A 163 6.76 30.16 -17.14
CA GLY A 163 7.05 31.38 -17.89
C GLY A 163 8.54 31.71 -18.00
N ASP A 164 9.38 31.13 -17.17
CA ASP A 164 10.82 31.36 -17.20
C ASP A 164 11.53 30.59 -18.31
N TRP A 165 12.76 30.98 -18.60
CA TRP A 165 13.62 30.30 -19.55
C TRP A 165 14.74 29.54 -18.83
N VAL A 166 15.01 28.34 -19.28
CA VAL A 166 16.12 27.49 -18.80
C VAL A 166 16.97 27.06 -19.98
N SER A 167 18.21 26.69 -19.73
CA SER A 167 19.07 26.06 -20.74
C SER A 167 19.31 24.61 -20.36
N ILE A 168 19.17 23.70 -21.33
CA ILE A 168 19.54 22.30 -21.16
C ILE A 168 20.80 22.03 -21.97
N MET A 169 21.83 21.52 -21.29
CA MET A 169 23.04 21.02 -21.92
C MET A 169 22.84 19.52 -22.20
N ILE A 170 22.93 19.15 -23.46
CA ILE A 170 22.82 17.79 -23.94
C ILE A 170 24.20 17.28 -24.27
N PRO A 171 24.66 16.16 -23.67
CA PRO A 171 25.94 15.55 -24.04
C PRO A 171 25.92 15.18 -25.51
N ASN A 172 26.91 15.66 -26.27
CA ASN A 172 27.09 15.25 -27.65
C ASN A 172 28.28 14.29 -27.71
N ALA A 173 28.01 13.00 -28.04
CA ALA A 173 29.03 12.00 -28.23
C ALA A 173 28.95 11.52 -29.68
N ASP A 174 30.01 11.74 -30.44
CA ASP A 174 30.14 11.14 -31.77
C ASP A 174 30.40 9.64 -31.68
N ALA A 175 30.11 8.88 -32.73
CA ALA A 175 30.35 7.46 -32.86
C ALA A 175 31.82 7.06 -32.60
N ASP A 176 32.76 7.99 -32.78
CA ASP A 176 34.19 7.81 -32.53
C ASP A 176 34.65 8.16 -31.10
N HIS A 177 33.72 8.29 -30.17
CA HIS A 177 34.01 8.63 -28.75
C HIS A 177 34.78 9.93 -28.50
N GLN A 178 34.79 10.84 -29.43
CA GLN A 178 35.30 12.20 -29.20
C GLN A 178 34.25 13.00 -28.45
N LEU A 179 34.63 13.54 -27.30
CA LEU A 179 33.77 14.46 -26.51
C LEU A 179 33.62 15.76 -27.26
N LEU A 180 32.56 15.89 -28.03
CA LEU A 180 32.20 17.18 -28.63
C LEU A 180 31.66 18.11 -27.54
N GLN A 181 31.71 19.42 -27.84
CA GLN A 181 31.11 20.40 -26.94
C GLN A 181 29.62 20.08 -26.73
N PRO A 182 29.11 20.09 -25.48
CA PRO A 182 27.72 19.81 -25.22
C PRO A 182 26.82 20.82 -25.93
N LYS A 183 25.77 20.33 -26.57
CA LYS A 183 24.79 21.18 -27.25
C LYS A 183 23.93 21.88 -26.19
N ARG A 184 23.88 23.19 -26.22
CA ARG A 184 23.08 24.00 -25.30
C ARG A 184 21.79 24.43 -26.00
N VAL A 185 20.64 24.06 -25.42
CA VAL A 185 19.31 24.38 -25.95
C VAL A 185 18.57 25.21 -24.92
N ARG A 186 18.03 26.35 -25.35
CA ARG A 186 17.23 27.23 -24.49
C ARG A 186 15.75 26.84 -24.62
N LEU A 187 15.07 26.61 -23.49
CA LEU A 187 13.70 26.13 -23.42
C LEU A 187 12.87 27.03 -22.50
N HIS A 188 11.62 27.22 -22.86
CA HIS A 188 10.62 27.95 -22.10
C HIS A 188 9.87 26.99 -21.17
N VAL A 189 9.83 27.27 -19.87
CA VAL A 189 9.10 26.49 -18.88
C VAL A 189 7.61 26.77 -19.03
N THR A 190 6.90 25.88 -19.73
CA THR A 190 5.46 26.04 -19.99
C THR A 190 4.59 25.43 -18.92
N GLY A 191 5.11 24.48 -18.14
CA GLY A 191 4.38 23.83 -17.08
C GLY A 191 5.29 23.26 -15.99
N ILE A 192 4.72 23.03 -14.82
CA ILE A 192 5.37 22.36 -13.70
C ILE A 192 4.59 21.10 -13.39
N LEU A 193 5.29 19.96 -13.38
CA LEU A 193 4.77 18.65 -13.03
C LEU A 193 4.91 18.45 -11.52
N GLN A 194 3.82 18.16 -10.84
CA GLN A 194 3.82 17.91 -9.39
C GLN A 194 3.26 16.53 -9.06
N LEU A 195 4.15 15.57 -8.86
CA LEU A 195 3.82 14.19 -8.46
C LEU A 195 3.95 13.96 -6.96
N SER A 196 4.64 14.86 -6.25
CA SER A 196 4.99 14.72 -4.83
C SER A 196 5.84 13.48 -4.58
N GLY A 197 7.11 13.50 -5.01
CA GLY A 197 8.05 12.41 -4.79
C GLY A 197 9.37 12.60 -5.52
N GLN A 198 10.22 11.58 -5.44
CA GLN A 198 11.59 11.61 -5.98
C GLN A 198 11.64 11.89 -7.50
N LEU A 199 10.60 11.51 -8.24
CA LEU A 199 10.49 11.79 -9.69
C LEU A 199 10.51 13.30 -10.00
N ASP A 200 9.91 14.13 -9.13
CA ASP A 200 9.87 15.58 -9.34
C ASP A 200 11.24 16.25 -9.29
N HIS A 201 12.24 15.62 -8.67
CA HIS A 201 13.56 16.18 -8.45
C HIS A 201 14.57 15.93 -9.59
N SER A 202 14.21 15.08 -10.57
CA SER A 202 15.14 14.69 -11.64
C SER A 202 14.49 14.53 -13.01
N PHE A 203 13.25 14.98 -13.20
CA PHE A 203 12.48 14.70 -14.41
C PHE A 203 12.05 15.96 -15.16
N ALA A 204 12.13 15.93 -16.48
CA ALA A 204 11.57 16.93 -17.38
C ALA A 204 10.96 16.29 -18.61
N MET A 205 10.01 16.97 -19.25
CA MET A 205 9.40 16.54 -20.50
C MET A 205 9.52 17.63 -21.55
N ILE A 206 9.81 17.20 -22.79
CA ILE A 206 9.77 18.06 -23.99
C ILE A 206 8.94 17.33 -25.07
N PRO A 207 8.43 18.04 -26.08
CA PRO A 207 7.78 17.41 -27.22
C PRO A 207 8.76 16.48 -27.95
N MET A 208 8.28 15.32 -28.39
CA MET A 208 9.10 14.30 -29.03
C MET A 208 9.83 14.80 -30.28
N GLN A 209 9.17 15.60 -31.11
CA GLN A 209 9.76 16.14 -32.32
C GLN A 209 10.91 17.11 -32.01
N ASP A 210 10.79 17.90 -30.95
CA ASP A 210 11.85 18.80 -30.49
C ASP A 210 13.04 17.98 -29.94
N ALA A 211 12.77 16.88 -29.20
CA ALA A 211 13.81 15.96 -28.75
C ALA A 211 14.57 15.33 -29.94
N GLN A 212 13.85 14.89 -30.98
CA GLN A 212 14.44 14.35 -32.20
C GLN A 212 15.37 15.37 -32.87
N GLN A 213 14.96 16.62 -32.94
CA GLN A 213 15.75 17.70 -33.52
C GLN A 213 17.00 18.03 -32.67
N TYR A 214 16.86 18.07 -31.35
CA TYR A 214 17.96 18.42 -30.47
C TYR A 214 19.04 17.33 -30.43
N LEU A 215 18.64 16.06 -30.52
CA LEU A 215 19.52 14.89 -30.53
C LEU A 215 19.96 14.46 -31.94
N GLU A 216 19.49 15.14 -32.98
CA GLU A 216 19.79 14.82 -34.38
C GLU A 216 19.42 13.38 -34.80
N MET A 217 18.36 12.85 -34.17
CA MET A 217 17.91 11.46 -34.37
C MET A 217 17.00 11.28 -35.60
N GLY A 218 16.72 12.32 -36.37
CA GLY A 218 15.78 12.25 -37.49
C GLY A 218 14.36 11.90 -36.99
N SER A 219 13.78 10.80 -37.54
CA SER A 219 12.48 10.28 -37.11
C SER A 219 12.55 9.14 -36.11
N SER A 220 13.75 8.82 -35.59
CA SER A 220 13.99 7.70 -34.70
C SER A 220 13.58 7.99 -33.26
N VAL A 221 13.45 6.94 -32.46
CA VAL A 221 13.10 7.03 -31.04
C VAL A 221 14.02 6.16 -30.18
N THR A 222 14.01 6.36 -28.88
CA THR A 222 14.76 5.53 -27.94
C THR A 222 14.04 4.22 -27.69
N GLY A 223 12.72 4.22 -27.58
CA GLY A 223 11.94 3.03 -27.29
C GLY A 223 10.44 3.23 -27.36
N ILE A 224 9.71 2.20 -27.00
CA ILE A 224 8.25 2.18 -26.90
C ILE A 224 7.86 1.93 -25.45
N ALA A 225 7.12 2.85 -24.88
CA ALA A 225 6.53 2.74 -23.56
C ALA A 225 5.15 2.06 -23.65
N ILE A 226 4.81 1.22 -22.68
CA ILE A 226 3.66 0.33 -22.73
C ILE A 226 2.85 0.45 -21.45
N LYS A 227 1.52 0.50 -21.60
CA LYS A 227 0.53 0.35 -20.55
C LYS A 227 -0.17 -0.98 -20.69
N VAL A 228 -0.17 -1.79 -19.63
CA VAL A 228 -0.81 -3.12 -19.61
C VAL A 228 -2.09 -3.10 -18.78
N THR A 229 -2.98 -4.09 -19.02
CA THR A 229 -4.21 -4.30 -18.27
C THR A 229 -3.94 -4.78 -16.84
N ASP A 230 -2.95 -5.66 -16.67
CA ASP A 230 -2.57 -6.23 -15.40
C ASP A 230 -1.14 -5.80 -15.06
N VAL A 231 -1.05 -4.86 -14.13
CA VAL A 231 0.20 -4.23 -13.72
C VAL A 231 1.14 -5.22 -13.03
N PHE A 232 0.59 -6.18 -12.29
CA PHE A 232 1.38 -7.17 -11.55
C PHE A 232 1.93 -8.28 -12.45
N HIS A 233 1.33 -8.49 -13.62
CA HIS A 233 1.85 -9.39 -14.66
C HIS A 233 2.57 -8.65 -15.80
N ALA A 234 2.97 -7.40 -15.57
CA ALA A 234 3.65 -6.56 -16.57
C ALA A 234 4.87 -7.21 -17.19
N ASN A 235 5.70 -7.91 -16.40
CA ASN A 235 6.89 -8.59 -16.91
C ASN A 235 6.58 -9.57 -18.06
N LYS A 236 5.50 -10.34 -17.95
CA LYS A 236 5.09 -11.29 -18.98
C LYS A 236 4.52 -10.55 -20.19
N LEU A 237 3.59 -9.63 -19.96
CA LEU A 237 2.92 -8.90 -21.04
C LEU A 237 3.89 -8.04 -21.87
N VAL A 238 4.88 -7.41 -21.22
CA VAL A 238 5.92 -6.62 -21.90
C VAL A 238 6.89 -7.51 -22.66
N ARG A 239 7.18 -8.73 -22.16
CA ARG A 239 7.97 -9.73 -22.88
C ARG A 239 7.24 -10.18 -24.14
N ASP A 240 5.98 -10.57 -24.01
CA ASP A 240 5.14 -10.97 -25.15
C ASP A 240 5.08 -9.84 -26.20
N ALA A 241 5.01 -8.58 -25.75
CA ALA A 241 5.08 -7.40 -26.61
C ALA A 241 6.46 -7.20 -27.27
N GLY A 242 7.53 -7.53 -26.58
CA GLY A 242 8.89 -7.47 -27.13
C GLY A 242 9.12 -8.50 -28.23
N GLU A 243 8.60 -9.71 -28.06
CA GLU A 243 8.76 -10.81 -29.02
C GLU A 243 8.14 -10.51 -30.38
N VAL A 244 7.02 -9.79 -30.41
CA VAL A 244 6.34 -9.44 -31.70
C VAL A 244 7.06 -8.35 -32.51
N THR A 245 8.03 -7.67 -31.93
CA THR A 245 8.77 -6.60 -32.63
C THR A 245 9.74 -7.15 -33.66
N ASN A 246 10.08 -8.46 -33.61
CA ASN A 246 11.08 -9.12 -34.45
C ASN A 246 12.47 -8.45 -34.41
N SER A 247 12.77 -7.75 -33.32
CA SER A 247 14.05 -7.06 -33.09
C SER A 247 14.65 -7.53 -31.76
N TYR A 248 15.97 -7.49 -31.65
CA TYR A 248 16.61 -7.67 -30.36
C TYR A 248 16.35 -6.44 -29.48
N VAL A 249 15.64 -6.65 -28.38
CA VAL A 249 15.19 -5.57 -27.50
C VAL A 249 15.53 -5.83 -26.04
N TYR A 250 15.86 -4.78 -25.34
CA TYR A 250 15.85 -4.76 -23.88
C TYR A 250 14.42 -4.52 -23.40
N ILE A 251 13.99 -5.32 -22.44
CA ILE A 251 12.67 -5.23 -21.82
C ILE A 251 12.85 -4.73 -20.41
N LYS A 252 12.29 -3.57 -20.12
CA LYS A 252 12.22 -2.98 -18.79
C LYS A 252 10.78 -3.00 -18.35
N SER A 253 10.51 -3.34 -17.10
CA SER A 253 9.19 -3.21 -16.52
C SER A 253 9.26 -2.39 -15.23
N TRP A 254 8.14 -1.81 -14.82
CA TRP A 254 8.05 -1.09 -13.57
C TRP A 254 8.47 -1.95 -12.37
N ILE A 255 8.26 -3.28 -12.44
CA ILE A 255 8.64 -4.23 -11.39
C ILE A 255 10.17 -4.26 -11.20
N GLY A 256 10.95 -4.10 -12.27
CA GLY A 256 12.41 -4.00 -12.18
C GLY A 256 12.87 -2.69 -11.53
N THR A 257 12.26 -1.59 -11.88
CA THR A 257 12.69 -0.23 -11.49
C THR A 257 12.06 0.22 -10.16
N TYR A 258 10.76 0.00 -9.98
CA TYR A 258 9.98 0.48 -8.83
C TYR A 258 9.40 -0.64 -7.97
N GLY A 259 9.56 -1.89 -8.37
CA GLY A 259 8.98 -3.04 -7.68
C GLY A 259 9.51 -3.26 -6.25
N TYR A 260 10.62 -2.62 -5.89
CA TYR A 260 11.08 -2.60 -4.50
C TYR A 260 10.03 -1.95 -3.58
N MET A 261 9.39 -0.86 -3.99
CA MET A 261 8.32 -0.21 -3.21
C MET A 261 7.16 -1.17 -2.94
N TYR A 262 6.73 -1.90 -3.96
CA TYR A 262 5.66 -2.90 -3.80
C TYR A 262 6.10 -4.06 -2.90
N ARG A 263 7.34 -4.56 -3.06
CA ARG A 263 7.88 -5.62 -2.19
C ARG A 263 7.99 -5.17 -0.74
N ASP A 264 8.38 -3.93 -0.50
CA ASP A 264 8.45 -3.36 0.85
C ASP A 264 7.06 -3.30 1.49
N ILE A 265 6.03 -2.86 0.75
CA ILE A 265 4.64 -2.87 1.20
C ILE A 265 4.19 -4.30 1.54
N GLN A 266 4.47 -5.30 0.68
CA GLN A 266 4.11 -6.69 0.93
C GLN A 266 4.87 -7.29 2.11
N MET A 267 6.15 -6.95 2.27
CA MET A 267 6.96 -7.37 3.42
C MET A 267 6.39 -6.80 4.73
N ILE A 268 6.07 -5.51 4.77
CA ILE A 268 5.45 -4.87 5.95
C ILE A 268 4.09 -5.51 6.23
N ARG A 269 3.28 -5.78 5.20
CA ARG A 269 2.00 -6.50 5.34
C ARG A 269 2.19 -7.89 5.95
N ALA A 270 3.19 -8.65 5.52
CA ALA A 270 3.51 -9.96 6.11
C ALA A 270 3.93 -9.85 7.58
N ILE A 271 4.73 -8.83 7.93
CA ILE A 271 5.10 -8.53 9.33
C ILE A 271 3.85 -8.17 10.14
N MET A 272 2.92 -7.39 9.58
CA MET A 272 1.66 -7.05 10.25
C MET A 272 0.79 -8.29 10.50
N TYR A 273 0.72 -9.24 9.54
CA TYR A 273 0.03 -10.51 9.78
C TYR A 273 0.71 -11.36 10.86
N LEU A 274 2.03 -11.38 10.91
CA LEU A 274 2.76 -12.06 11.99
C LEU A 274 2.46 -11.39 13.34
N ALA A 275 2.53 -10.06 13.41
CA ALA A 275 2.18 -9.29 14.60
C ALA A 275 0.72 -9.56 15.03
N MET A 276 -0.20 -9.71 14.06
CA MET A 276 -1.57 -10.12 14.31
C MET A 276 -1.64 -11.43 15.08
N VAL A 277 -0.97 -12.46 14.60
CA VAL A 277 -0.97 -13.77 15.27
C VAL A 277 -0.43 -13.66 16.69
N LEU A 278 0.64 -12.89 16.91
CA LEU A 278 1.24 -12.69 18.24
C LEU A 278 0.29 -11.92 19.19
N VAL A 279 -0.29 -10.81 18.73
CA VAL A 279 -1.21 -9.99 19.55
C VAL A 279 -2.46 -10.80 19.93
N ILE A 280 -3.03 -11.52 18.97
CA ILE A 280 -4.19 -12.38 19.23
C ILE A 280 -3.79 -13.56 20.11
N GLY A 281 -2.56 -14.09 19.97
CA GLY A 281 -2.01 -15.12 20.87
C GLY A 281 -1.96 -14.65 22.33
N VAL A 282 -1.50 -13.43 22.57
CA VAL A 282 -1.53 -12.81 23.91
C VAL A 282 -2.96 -12.63 24.42
N ALA A 283 -3.86 -12.18 23.55
CA ALA A 283 -5.28 -12.06 23.89
C ALA A 283 -5.90 -13.42 24.25
N CYS A 284 -5.56 -14.49 23.51
CA CYS A 284 -5.98 -15.86 23.80
C CYS A 284 -5.47 -16.33 25.16
N PHE A 285 -4.23 -16.06 25.50
CA PHE A 285 -3.67 -16.37 26.83
C PHE A 285 -4.47 -15.68 27.94
N ASN A 286 -4.83 -14.41 27.75
CA ASN A 286 -5.68 -13.68 28.69
C ASN A 286 -7.08 -14.30 28.81
N ILE A 287 -7.68 -14.76 27.71
CA ILE A 287 -8.97 -15.48 27.72
C ILE A 287 -8.85 -16.77 28.51
N VAL A 288 -7.81 -17.59 28.26
CA VAL A 288 -7.58 -18.84 28.99
C VAL A 288 -7.45 -18.56 30.49
N SER A 289 -6.64 -17.60 30.90
CA SER A 289 -6.44 -17.23 32.30
C SER A 289 -7.74 -16.77 32.96
N THR A 290 -8.50 -15.92 32.30
CA THR A 290 -9.81 -15.44 32.77
C THR A 290 -10.82 -16.58 32.93
N LEU A 291 -10.85 -17.49 31.96
CA LEU A 291 -11.76 -18.66 31.98
C LEU A 291 -11.37 -19.66 33.08
N VAL A 292 -10.07 -19.94 33.26
CA VAL A 292 -9.59 -20.82 34.34
C VAL A 292 -10.01 -20.28 35.70
N MET A 293 -9.88 -18.95 35.90
CA MET A 293 -10.30 -18.30 37.13
C MET A 293 -11.81 -18.33 37.30
N ALA A 294 -12.57 -18.05 36.24
CA ALA A 294 -14.03 -18.15 36.26
C ALA A 294 -14.52 -19.57 36.56
N VAL A 295 -13.84 -20.61 36.05
CA VAL A 295 -14.13 -22.01 36.37
C VAL A 295 -13.91 -22.28 37.86
N LYS A 296 -12.83 -21.77 38.45
CA LYS A 296 -12.56 -21.90 39.87
C LYS A 296 -13.61 -21.21 40.77
N ASP A 297 -13.97 -19.96 40.41
CA ASP A 297 -14.98 -19.19 41.14
C ASP A 297 -16.38 -19.79 41.07
N LYS A 298 -16.68 -20.43 39.92
CA LYS A 298 -17.99 -21.07 39.66
C LYS A 298 -18.00 -22.57 39.93
N SER A 299 -16.99 -23.10 40.59
CA SER A 299 -16.88 -24.55 40.88
C SER A 299 -18.09 -25.07 41.67
N GLY A 300 -18.60 -24.31 42.66
CA GLY A 300 -19.80 -24.66 43.41
C GLY A 300 -21.06 -24.71 42.50
N ASP A 301 -21.25 -23.69 41.65
CA ASP A 301 -22.38 -23.66 40.71
C ASP A 301 -22.31 -24.83 39.71
N ILE A 302 -21.09 -25.19 39.28
CA ILE A 302 -20.85 -26.34 38.39
C ILE A 302 -21.17 -27.65 39.12
N ALA A 303 -20.76 -27.78 40.39
CA ALA A 303 -21.04 -28.97 41.20
C ALA A 303 -22.57 -29.20 41.36
N VAL A 304 -23.31 -28.11 41.67
CA VAL A 304 -24.79 -28.13 41.75
C VAL A 304 -25.42 -28.52 40.41
N LEU A 305 -24.96 -27.95 39.30
CA LEU A 305 -25.45 -28.34 37.98
C LEU A 305 -25.22 -29.83 37.69
N ARG A 306 -24.08 -30.38 38.08
CA ARG A 306 -23.76 -31.81 37.90
C ARG A 306 -24.63 -32.70 38.78
N THR A 307 -24.90 -32.34 40.01
CA THR A 307 -25.83 -33.09 40.88
C THR A 307 -27.26 -33.08 40.33
N LEU A 308 -27.64 -32.03 39.59
CA LEU A 308 -28.93 -31.96 38.88
C LEU A 308 -28.93 -32.71 37.54
N GLY A 309 -27.84 -33.44 37.20
CA GLY A 309 -27.78 -34.29 36.03
C GLY A 309 -27.18 -33.63 34.77
N ALA A 310 -26.52 -32.48 34.89
CA ALA A 310 -25.85 -31.85 33.75
C ALA A 310 -24.69 -32.72 33.23
N LYS A 311 -24.74 -33.06 31.94
CA LYS A 311 -23.71 -33.84 31.26
C LYS A 311 -22.48 -32.99 31.00
N ASP A 312 -21.29 -33.64 30.89
CA ASP A 312 -20.00 -32.96 30.59
C ASP A 312 -20.06 -32.08 29.35
N GLY A 313 -20.81 -32.49 28.34
CA GLY A 313 -21.01 -31.72 27.10
C GLY A 313 -21.70 -30.37 27.32
N LEU A 314 -22.69 -30.35 28.24
CA LEU A 314 -23.39 -29.10 28.58
C LEU A 314 -22.44 -28.11 29.28
N ILE A 315 -21.65 -28.61 30.25
CA ILE A 315 -20.69 -27.76 30.99
C ILE A 315 -19.62 -27.23 30.07
N ARG A 316 -19.06 -28.05 29.17
CA ARG A 316 -18.12 -27.63 28.14
C ARG A 316 -18.73 -26.52 27.25
N ALA A 317 -19.95 -26.74 26.77
CA ALA A 317 -20.62 -25.74 25.93
C ALA A 317 -20.83 -24.41 26.65
N ILE A 318 -21.16 -24.41 27.94
CA ILE A 318 -21.32 -23.19 28.74
C ILE A 318 -20.03 -22.35 28.74
N PHE A 319 -18.88 -22.97 29.01
CA PHE A 319 -17.59 -22.25 29.09
C PHE A 319 -17.03 -21.87 27.73
N VAL A 320 -17.30 -22.65 26.68
CA VAL A 320 -17.00 -22.25 25.29
C VAL A 320 -17.79 -21.01 24.90
N TRP A 321 -19.10 -20.99 25.18
CA TRP A 321 -19.92 -19.80 24.95
C TRP A 321 -19.47 -18.60 25.79
N TYR A 322 -19.08 -18.82 27.03
CA TYR A 322 -18.58 -17.75 27.89
C TYR A 322 -17.31 -17.10 27.31
N GLY A 323 -16.34 -17.90 26.86
CA GLY A 323 -15.13 -17.39 26.23
C GLY A 323 -15.41 -16.72 24.87
N LEU A 324 -16.31 -17.28 24.07
CA LEU A 324 -16.72 -16.68 22.81
C LEU A 324 -17.40 -15.32 23.02
N LEU A 325 -18.25 -15.20 24.05
CA LEU A 325 -18.88 -13.92 24.41
C LEU A 325 -17.84 -12.87 24.84
N ALA A 326 -16.85 -13.26 25.64
CA ALA A 326 -15.78 -12.35 26.04
C ALA A 326 -14.95 -11.89 24.82
N GLY A 327 -14.60 -12.83 23.94
CA GLY A 327 -13.87 -12.53 22.70
C GLY A 327 -14.68 -11.68 21.73
N SER A 328 -15.98 -11.96 21.56
CA SER A 328 -16.85 -11.19 20.66
C SER A 328 -17.07 -9.75 21.13
N VAL A 329 -17.23 -9.53 22.43
CA VAL A 329 -17.35 -8.17 22.98
C VAL A 329 -16.05 -7.39 22.74
N GLY A 330 -14.89 -7.97 23.07
CA GLY A 330 -13.59 -7.33 22.84
C GLY A 330 -13.34 -7.04 21.36
N SER A 331 -13.57 -8.02 20.49
CA SER A 331 -13.35 -7.84 19.04
C SER A 331 -14.33 -6.83 18.41
N LEU A 332 -15.59 -6.79 18.82
CA LEU A 332 -16.56 -5.79 18.37
C LEU A 332 -16.15 -4.36 18.75
N PHE A 333 -15.76 -4.14 20.00
CA PHE A 333 -15.23 -2.85 20.44
C PHE A 333 -13.94 -2.50 19.68
N GLY A 334 -13.05 -3.47 19.46
CA GLY A 334 -11.84 -3.30 18.68
C GLY A 334 -12.12 -2.93 17.22
N VAL A 335 -13.10 -3.56 16.59
CA VAL A 335 -13.54 -3.21 15.23
C VAL A 335 -14.07 -1.79 15.18
N VAL A 336 -14.96 -1.40 16.11
CA VAL A 336 -15.52 -0.04 16.12
C VAL A 336 -14.42 1.01 16.29
N ILE A 337 -13.53 0.84 17.27
CA ILE A 337 -12.42 1.76 17.50
C ILE A 337 -11.48 1.75 16.32
N GLY A 338 -11.09 0.58 15.81
CA GLY A 338 -10.18 0.41 14.67
C GLY A 338 -10.70 1.06 13.39
N VAL A 339 -11.99 0.88 13.08
CA VAL A 339 -12.63 1.51 11.91
C VAL A 339 -12.66 3.03 12.05
N ILE A 340 -13.06 3.56 13.21
CA ILE A 340 -13.08 5.01 13.45
C ILE A 340 -11.68 5.60 13.33
N CYS A 341 -10.67 4.96 13.92
CA CYS A 341 -9.27 5.38 13.80
C CYS A 341 -8.76 5.28 12.37
N ALA A 342 -9.05 4.20 11.65
CA ALA A 342 -8.61 4.00 10.27
C ALA A 342 -9.21 5.04 9.32
N LEU A 343 -10.50 5.35 9.44
CA LEU A 343 -11.16 6.36 8.62
C LEU A 343 -10.64 7.78 8.87
N ASN A 344 -10.13 8.06 10.07
CA ASN A 344 -9.61 9.37 10.45
C ASN A 344 -8.08 9.38 10.61
N LEU A 345 -7.38 8.32 10.17
CA LEU A 345 -5.96 8.13 10.43
C LEU A 345 -5.11 9.32 9.96
N THR A 346 -5.31 9.76 8.73
CA THR A 346 -4.61 10.91 8.16
C THR A 346 -4.82 12.18 8.99
N SER A 347 -6.06 12.45 9.42
CA SER A 347 -6.39 13.62 10.24
C SER A 347 -5.78 13.53 11.64
N ILE A 348 -5.77 12.34 12.23
CA ILE A 348 -5.17 12.07 13.55
C ILE A 348 -3.65 12.31 13.49
N ILE A 349 -2.98 11.78 12.47
CA ILE A 349 -1.53 11.94 12.30
C ILE A 349 -1.18 13.40 12.03
N ASN A 350 -1.89 14.09 11.14
CA ASN A 350 -1.68 15.52 10.90
C ASN A 350 -1.87 16.35 12.19
N GLY A 351 -2.83 16.00 13.03
CA GLY A 351 -3.02 16.62 14.34
C GLY A 351 -1.84 16.39 15.28
N ILE A 352 -1.28 15.17 15.29
CA ILE A 352 -0.11 14.82 16.09
C ILE A 352 1.14 15.55 15.57
N GLU A 353 1.35 15.59 14.26
CA GLU A 353 2.45 16.34 13.60
C GLU A 353 2.39 17.83 13.94
N TYR A 354 1.18 18.40 13.94
CA TYR A 354 1.00 19.81 14.33
C TYR A 354 1.38 20.05 15.81
N LEU A 355 1.07 19.13 16.72
CA LEU A 355 1.38 19.23 18.13
C LEU A 355 2.89 19.04 18.42
N ILE A 356 3.56 18.14 17.66
CA ILE A 356 4.98 17.84 17.84
C ILE A 356 5.87 18.82 17.06
N GLY A 357 5.31 19.49 16.03
CA GLY A 357 6.05 20.41 15.16
C GLY A 357 7.01 19.72 14.17
N HIS A 358 6.84 18.42 13.97
CA HIS A 358 7.68 17.62 13.07
C HIS A 358 6.83 16.72 12.17
N LYS A 359 7.12 16.68 10.86
CA LYS A 359 6.49 15.75 9.94
C LYS A 359 7.11 14.35 10.05
N PHE A 360 6.29 13.30 10.15
CA PHE A 360 6.75 11.91 10.16
C PHE A 360 7.18 11.43 8.79
N LEU A 361 6.49 11.89 7.75
CA LEU A 361 6.79 11.54 6.36
C LEU A 361 7.20 12.82 5.60
N SER A 362 8.36 12.76 4.93
CA SER A 362 8.79 13.82 4.02
C SER A 362 8.66 13.33 2.59
N GLY A 363 8.03 14.13 1.73
CA GLY A 363 7.85 13.82 0.31
C GLY A 363 9.17 13.67 -0.46
N ASP A 364 10.28 14.16 0.10
CA ASP A 364 11.63 14.06 -0.48
C ASP A 364 12.20 12.62 -0.40
N ILE A 365 11.82 11.87 0.64
CA ILE A 365 12.32 10.49 0.88
C ILE A 365 11.27 9.47 0.44
N TYR A 366 10.01 9.75 0.72
CA TYR A 366 8.89 8.88 0.40
C TYR A 366 8.11 9.46 -0.79
N PHE A 367 7.39 8.63 -1.53
CA PHE A 367 6.53 9.07 -2.64
C PHE A 367 5.24 9.77 -2.17
N ILE A 368 5.06 9.93 -0.86
CA ILE A 368 3.93 10.62 -0.21
C ILE A 368 4.42 11.41 1.02
N ASP A 369 3.73 12.49 1.33
CA ASP A 369 3.99 13.43 2.44
C ASP A 369 2.93 13.38 3.54
N PHE A 370 2.04 12.38 3.51
CA PHE A 370 0.99 12.12 4.49
C PHE A 370 0.83 10.61 4.71
N LEU A 371 0.27 10.20 5.84
CA LEU A 371 -0.02 8.79 6.10
C LEU A 371 -1.37 8.43 5.46
N PRO A 372 -1.38 7.66 4.36
CA PRO A 372 -2.62 7.24 3.72
C PRO A 372 -3.31 6.16 4.52
N SER A 373 -4.62 6.08 4.38
CA SER A 373 -5.42 4.99 4.94
C SER A 373 -6.54 4.63 4.00
N GLU A 374 -6.74 3.34 3.78
CA GLU A 374 -7.86 2.80 3.02
C GLU A 374 -8.45 1.59 3.72
N LEU A 375 -9.69 1.70 4.15
CA LEU A 375 -10.38 0.63 4.85
C LEU A 375 -10.97 -0.37 3.85
N HIS A 376 -10.48 -1.61 3.89
CA HIS A 376 -11.08 -2.72 3.18
C HIS A 376 -11.94 -3.55 4.13
N TRP A 377 -13.24 -3.66 3.86
CA TRP A 377 -14.17 -4.42 4.70
C TRP A 377 -13.83 -5.91 4.79
N LEU A 378 -13.16 -6.46 3.78
CA LEU A 378 -12.66 -7.84 3.81
C LEU A 378 -11.60 -8.05 4.90
N ASP A 379 -10.70 -7.07 5.09
CA ASP A 379 -9.67 -7.15 6.13
C ASP A 379 -10.32 -7.11 7.52
N VAL A 380 -11.30 -6.23 7.72
CA VAL A 380 -12.08 -6.15 8.96
C VAL A 380 -12.77 -7.49 9.24
N PHE A 381 -13.37 -8.10 8.21
CA PHE A 381 -14.00 -9.41 8.32
C PHE A 381 -12.99 -10.51 8.69
N TYR A 382 -11.83 -10.56 8.02
CA TYR A 382 -10.79 -11.54 8.33
C TYR A 382 -10.23 -11.37 9.74
N VAL A 383 -9.98 -10.16 10.19
CA VAL A 383 -9.52 -9.88 11.55
C VAL A 383 -10.58 -10.32 12.58
N LEU A 384 -11.85 -10.00 12.35
CA LEU A 384 -12.95 -10.39 13.24
C LEU A 384 -13.10 -11.92 13.30
N VAL A 385 -13.12 -12.60 12.16
CA VAL A 385 -13.25 -14.06 12.09
C VAL A 385 -12.06 -14.72 12.79
N THR A 386 -10.85 -14.25 12.54
CA THR A 386 -9.63 -14.79 13.17
C THR A 386 -9.68 -14.61 14.69
N ALA A 387 -10.08 -13.44 15.18
CA ALA A 387 -10.22 -13.18 16.60
C ALA A 387 -11.27 -14.11 17.26
N LEU A 388 -12.40 -14.34 16.60
CA LEU A 388 -13.45 -15.24 17.08
C LEU A 388 -13.00 -16.71 17.06
N LEU A 389 -12.34 -17.16 15.99
CA LEU A 389 -11.81 -18.52 15.90
C LEU A 389 -10.78 -18.82 16.98
N LEU A 390 -9.85 -17.88 17.19
CA LEU A 390 -8.82 -18.02 18.22
C LEU A 390 -9.41 -17.93 19.63
N SER A 391 -10.42 -17.09 19.86
CA SER A 391 -11.17 -17.08 21.13
C SER A 391 -11.88 -18.41 21.39
N LEU A 392 -12.43 -19.04 20.36
CA LEU A 392 -13.04 -20.37 20.45
C LEU A 392 -12.01 -21.44 20.81
N LEU A 393 -10.85 -21.44 20.14
CA LEU A 393 -9.77 -22.38 20.43
C LEU A 393 -9.21 -22.18 21.84
N ALA A 394 -9.00 -20.94 22.26
CA ALA A 394 -8.54 -20.60 23.60
C ALA A 394 -9.50 -21.08 24.71
N SER A 395 -10.79 -21.05 24.40
CA SER A 395 -11.82 -21.47 25.36
C SER A 395 -11.91 -22.99 25.55
N TRP A 396 -11.37 -23.77 24.62
CA TRP A 396 -11.47 -25.22 24.62
C TRP A 396 -10.81 -25.89 25.84
N TYR A 397 -9.58 -25.46 26.18
CA TYR A 397 -8.85 -26.03 27.32
C TYR A 397 -9.53 -25.77 28.67
N PRO A 398 -9.89 -24.53 29.03
CA PRO A 398 -10.62 -24.25 30.29
C PRO A 398 -11.98 -24.95 30.34
N ALA A 399 -12.72 -25.02 29.24
CA ALA A 399 -13.99 -25.68 29.17
C ALA A 399 -13.89 -27.20 29.44
N ARG A 400 -12.82 -27.84 28.92
CA ARG A 400 -12.53 -29.24 29.22
C ARG A 400 -12.18 -29.46 30.70
N ARG A 401 -11.45 -28.53 31.30
CA ARG A 401 -11.13 -28.55 32.73
C ARG A 401 -12.37 -28.40 33.61
N ALA A 402 -13.26 -27.48 33.24
CA ALA A 402 -14.54 -27.28 33.93
C ALA A 402 -15.43 -28.55 33.95
N SER A 403 -15.47 -29.31 32.85
CA SER A 403 -16.25 -30.54 32.75
C SER A 403 -15.69 -31.70 33.57
N ARG A 404 -14.48 -31.59 34.16
CA ARG A 404 -13.87 -32.66 34.96
C ARG A 404 -13.87 -32.34 36.48
N ILE A 405 -14.56 -31.31 36.91
CA ILE A 405 -14.71 -30.99 38.35
C ILE A 405 -15.55 -32.06 39.02
N ASP A 406 -15.01 -32.63 40.10
CA ASP A 406 -15.70 -33.59 40.93
C ASP A 406 -16.66 -32.88 41.90
N PRO A 407 -17.98 -33.10 41.79
CA PRO A 407 -18.95 -32.45 42.65
C PRO A 407 -18.80 -32.86 44.14
N ALA A 408 -18.35 -34.08 44.43
CA ALA A 408 -18.20 -34.52 45.80
C ALA A 408 -17.12 -33.75 46.53
N ARG A 409 -15.95 -33.52 45.91
CA ARG A 409 -14.85 -32.76 46.49
C ARG A 409 -15.20 -31.28 46.69
N VAL A 410 -15.90 -30.65 45.76
CA VAL A 410 -16.25 -29.25 45.81
C VAL A 410 -17.30 -28.97 46.88
N LEU A 411 -18.29 -29.85 47.03
CA LEU A 411 -19.39 -29.70 48.00
C LEU A 411 -18.99 -30.13 49.44
N SER A 412 -17.95 -30.97 49.56
CA SER A 412 -17.42 -31.38 50.89
C SER A 412 -16.43 -30.35 51.49
N GLY A 413 -16.09 -29.30 50.75
CA GLY A 413 -15.15 -28.28 51.21
C GLY A 413 -13.67 -28.71 51.23
N GLN A 414 -13.34 -29.83 50.58
CA GLN A 414 -11.97 -30.35 50.46
C GLN A 414 -11.26 -29.93 49.16
#